data_724acb3a25b6e13ec4863c915994d911
#
_entry.id   724acb3a25b6e13ec4863c915994d911
#
_cell.length_a   1.000
_cell.length_b   1.000
_cell.length_c   1.000
_cell.angle_alpha   90.00
_cell.angle_beta   90.00
_cell.angle_gamma   90.00
#
_symmetry.space_group_name_H-M   'P 1'
#
loop_
_entity.id
_entity.type
_entity.pdbx_description
1 polymer ?
#
loop_
_entity_poly.entity_id
_entity_poly.type
_entity_poly.pdbx_seq_one_letter_code
_entity_poly.pdbx_strand_id
1 'polypeptide(L)'
;MSEKKIKCIHVGLGKFSLKRLQINLNSNFFEPVAYVDINLEKAKEELSKIKNIQNDFENRIFKTISEAKKKFEAEACFIFVSSEFHSNLIIESLENNLHTICVKAIACNLTEFKKIIDSKNKNKNLLLVQGLNNQWSDASLKMIETLNNKEKFGEFLVGYCICWGRQDLKSKIPLVDSTSDGIFYHSMGCHQLGQLVNAFGLPLSVTSKTPVQNDEEIGYLNVNRTAGGSCLLEYPDNKVFSYIGTRAAHSNPFGFAARWSGSWMFHGTNGDIKREGGRISVFQKDKMISDTYLKDLDLGLIEDDRKQFEEFYNNIKNKDRSLEKLSLQTWILMEALNISSREDKKIELISFIKNLGLEELL
;
A
#
# COMPACT_ATOMS: atom_id res chain seq x y z
N MET A 1 -23.64 -23.79 0.39
CA MET A 1 -22.34 -24.49 0.37
C MET A 1 -21.28 -23.47 0.76
N SER A 2 -20.43 -23.76 1.75
CA SER A 2 -19.30 -22.85 2.06
C SER A 2 -18.39 -22.79 0.83
N GLU A 3 -18.09 -21.60 0.36
CA GLU A 3 -17.12 -21.42 -0.74
C GLU A 3 -15.77 -22.02 -0.34
N LYS A 4 -15.14 -22.69 -1.29
CA LYS A 4 -13.83 -23.34 -1.07
C LYS A 4 -12.76 -22.25 -0.88
N LYS A 5 -12.05 -22.31 0.25
CA LYS A 5 -10.91 -21.42 0.52
C LYS A 5 -9.82 -21.56 -0.55
N ILE A 6 -9.14 -20.48 -0.87
CA ILE A 6 -7.96 -20.48 -1.72
C ILE A 6 -6.75 -20.91 -0.90
N LYS A 7 -6.08 -22.00 -1.29
CA LYS A 7 -4.84 -22.43 -0.65
C LYS A 7 -3.72 -21.45 -0.97
N CYS A 8 -2.94 -21.06 0.05
CA CYS A 8 -1.90 -20.06 -0.11
C CYS A 8 -0.59 -20.43 0.58
N ILE A 9 0.50 -19.87 0.06
CA ILE A 9 1.83 -19.90 0.65
C ILE A 9 2.06 -18.55 1.36
N HIS A 10 2.57 -18.60 2.59
CA HIS A 10 2.87 -17.41 3.38
C HIS A 10 4.40 -17.24 3.50
N VAL A 11 4.92 -16.09 3.07
CA VAL A 11 6.35 -15.80 2.96
C VAL A 11 6.76 -14.71 3.95
N GLY A 12 7.78 -15.00 4.74
CA GLY A 12 8.27 -14.18 5.84
C GLY A 12 7.52 -14.47 7.14
N LEU A 13 8.25 -14.68 8.24
CA LEU A 13 7.70 -15.04 9.55
C LEU A 13 8.15 -14.07 10.65
N GLY A 14 8.40 -12.81 10.29
CA GLY A 14 8.64 -11.73 11.23
C GLY A 14 7.36 -11.26 11.93
N LYS A 15 7.50 -10.50 13.02
CA LYS A 15 6.38 -10.02 13.88
C LYS A 15 5.23 -9.36 13.10
N PHE A 16 5.56 -8.59 12.06
CA PHE A 16 4.56 -7.94 11.21
C PHE A 16 3.79 -8.96 10.39
N SER A 17 4.49 -9.92 9.80
CA SER A 17 3.95 -10.99 8.97
C SER A 17 3.04 -11.94 9.74
N LEU A 18 3.44 -12.34 10.96
CA LEU A 18 2.68 -13.29 11.78
C LEU A 18 1.27 -12.79 12.12
N LYS A 19 1.07 -11.49 12.27
CA LYS A 19 -0.26 -10.91 12.46
C LYS A 19 -1.14 -11.13 11.22
N ARG A 20 -0.57 -11.06 10.01
CA ARG A 20 -1.25 -11.29 8.73
C ARG A 20 -1.51 -12.76 8.48
N LEU A 21 -0.56 -13.61 8.86
CA LEU A 21 -0.77 -15.06 8.86
C LEU A 21 -1.99 -15.43 9.72
N GLN A 22 -2.11 -14.84 10.93
CA GLN A 22 -3.24 -15.10 11.82
C GLN A 22 -4.59 -14.68 11.21
N ILE A 23 -4.62 -13.62 10.38
CA ILE A 23 -5.82 -13.23 9.62
C ILE A 23 -6.22 -14.38 8.68
N ASN A 24 -5.27 -14.88 7.87
CA ASN A 24 -5.55 -15.94 6.91
C ASN A 24 -5.96 -17.24 7.58
N LEU A 25 -5.32 -17.63 8.69
CA LEU A 25 -5.69 -18.83 9.46
C LEU A 25 -7.14 -18.75 10.00
N ASN A 26 -7.59 -17.55 10.38
CA ASN A 26 -8.93 -17.33 10.92
C ASN A 26 -9.97 -16.93 9.85
N SER A 27 -9.54 -16.73 8.59
CA SER A 27 -10.45 -16.29 7.54
C SER A 27 -11.22 -17.44 6.90
N ASN A 28 -12.30 -17.09 6.19
CA ASN A 28 -13.03 -18.01 5.32
C ASN A 28 -12.53 -17.94 3.86
N PHE A 29 -11.53 -17.10 3.57
CA PHE A 29 -11.08 -16.80 2.20
C PHE A 29 -9.84 -17.60 1.82
N PHE A 30 -8.84 -17.66 2.71
CA PHE A 30 -7.56 -18.29 2.44
C PHE A 30 -7.23 -19.38 3.45
N GLU A 31 -6.49 -20.38 2.97
CA GLU A 31 -5.95 -21.47 3.77
C GLU A 31 -4.42 -21.52 3.58
N PRO A 32 -3.62 -21.04 4.54
CA PRO A 32 -2.18 -21.21 4.51
C PRO A 32 -1.82 -22.70 4.55
N VAL A 33 -1.17 -23.21 3.51
CA VAL A 33 -0.78 -24.62 3.42
C VAL A 33 0.73 -24.83 3.56
N ALA A 34 1.53 -23.77 3.34
CA ALA A 34 2.97 -23.80 3.50
C ALA A 34 3.51 -22.42 3.91
N TYR A 35 4.68 -22.42 4.54
CA TYR A 35 5.36 -21.28 5.11
C TYR A 35 6.77 -21.17 4.55
N VAL A 36 7.22 -19.97 4.20
CA VAL A 36 8.55 -19.76 3.61
C VAL A 36 9.32 -18.72 4.42
N ASP A 37 10.49 -19.09 4.90
CA ASP A 37 11.45 -18.18 5.55
C ASP A 37 12.87 -18.70 5.33
N ILE A 38 13.83 -17.80 5.18
CA ILE A 38 15.26 -18.16 5.04
C ILE A 38 15.84 -18.77 6.32
N ASN A 39 15.27 -18.45 7.47
CA ASN A 39 15.68 -18.98 8.79
C ASN A 39 14.67 -19.99 9.30
N LEU A 40 14.86 -21.26 8.96
CA LEU A 40 13.92 -22.34 9.26
C LEU A 40 13.73 -22.56 10.77
N GLU A 41 14.78 -22.44 11.58
CA GLU A 41 14.72 -22.66 13.04
C GLU A 41 13.88 -21.55 13.70
N LYS A 42 14.16 -20.28 13.35
CA LYS A 42 13.37 -19.17 13.85
C LYS A 42 11.92 -19.25 13.37
N ALA A 43 11.72 -19.66 12.12
CA ALA A 43 10.39 -19.88 11.55
C ALA A 43 9.59 -20.89 12.37
N LYS A 44 10.20 -22.01 12.73
CA LYS A 44 9.60 -23.06 13.56
C LYS A 44 9.24 -22.53 14.96
N GLU A 45 10.15 -21.80 15.59
CA GLU A 45 9.91 -21.18 16.91
C GLU A 45 8.73 -20.17 16.85
N GLU A 46 8.70 -19.31 15.85
CA GLU A 46 7.66 -18.28 15.73
C GLU A 46 6.28 -18.89 15.38
N LEU A 47 6.23 -19.88 14.50
CA LEU A 47 5.00 -20.58 14.15
C LEU A 47 4.41 -21.36 15.33
N SER A 48 5.23 -21.95 16.20
CA SER A 48 4.75 -22.67 17.38
C SER A 48 3.94 -21.80 18.35
N LYS A 49 4.07 -20.46 18.26
CA LYS A 49 3.36 -19.48 19.09
C LYS A 49 2.01 -19.05 18.47
N ILE A 50 1.74 -19.46 17.21
CA ILE A 50 0.56 -19.04 16.46
C ILE A 50 -0.64 -19.93 16.77
N LYS A 51 -1.77 -19.29 17.08
CA LYS A 51 -3.04 -20.02 17.32
C LYS A 51 -3.60 -20.57 16.02
N ASN A 52 -4.20 -21.75 16.08
CA ASN A 52 -4.85 -22.42 14.94
C ASN A 52 -3.89 -22.80 13.80
N ILE A 53 -2.58 -22.86 14.08
CA ILE A 53 -1.61 -23.43 13.15
C ILE A 53 -1.85 -24.94 12.99
N GLN A 54 -1.53 -25.52 11.83
CA GLN A 54 -1.66 -26.95 11.61
C GLN A 54 -0.71 -27.72 12.51
N ASN A 55 -1.13 -28.90 13.03
CA ASN A 55 -0.32 -29.73 13.92
C ASN A 55 0.99 -30.20 13.29
N ASP A 56 1.01 -30.32 11.96
CA ASP A 56 2.17 -30.73 11.15
C ASP A 56 2.92 -29.54 10.53
N PHE A 57 2.76 -28.32 11.08
CA PHE A 57 3.34 -27.09 10.53
C PHE A 57 4.85 -27.16 10.31
N GLU A 58 5.58 -27.94 11.11
CA GLU A 58 7.02 -28.10 10.99
C GLU A 58 7.42 -28.74 9.63
N ASN A 59 6.58 -29.60 9.09
CA ASN A 59 6.78 -30.24 7.77
C ASN A 59 6.33 -29.32 6.61
N ARG A 60 5.84 -28.13 6.92
CA ARG A 60 5.32 -27.14 5.97
C ARG A 60 6.19 -25.90 5.85
N ILE A 61 7.40 -25.91 6.45
CA ILE A 61 8.34 -24.80 6.39
C ILE A 61 9.40 -25.07 5.32
N PHE A 62 9.62 -24.10 4.44
CA PHE A 62 10.52 -24.19 3.29
C PHE A 62 11.40 -22.94 3.19
N LYS A 63 12.52 -23.03 2.46
CA LYS A 63 13.38 -21.88 2.17
C LYS A 63 12.91 -21.05 1.00
N THR A 64 12.21 -21.66 0.04
CA THR A 64 11.77 -21.02 -1.20
C THR A 64 10.30 -21.31 -1.51
N ILE A 65 9.68 -20.44 -2.29
CA ILE A 65 8.30 -20.61 -2.76
C ILE A 65 8.23 -21.87 -3.65
N SER A 66 9.24 -22.07 -4.48
CA SER A 66 9.32 -23.22 -5.39
C SER A 66 9.36 -24.56 -4.66
N GLU A 67 10.10 -24.66 -3.54
CA GLU A 67 10.10 -25.86 -2.69
C GLU A 67 8.71 -26.13 -2.08
N ALA A 68 8.08 -25.08 -1.54
CA ALA A 68 6.75 -25.18 -0.97
C ALA A 68 5.70 -25.60 -2.01
N LYS A 69 5.74 -25.00 -3.21
CA LYS A 69 4.82 -25.28 -4.31
C LYS A 69 4.93 -26.70 -4.85
N LYS A 70 6.14 -27.29 -4.85
CA LYS A 70 6.35 -28.71 -5.24
C LYS A 70 5.68 -29.70 -4.28
N LYS A 71 5.49 -29.30 -3.02
CA LYS A 71 4.93 -30.17 -1.98
C LYS A 71 3.45 -29.94 -1.71
N PHE A 72 3.00 -28.71 -1.91
CA PHE A 72 1.64 -28.30 -1.60
C PHE A 72 1.00 -27.59 -2.80
N GLU A 73 -0.21 -27.99 -3.13
CA GLU A 73 -1.03 -27.21 -4.04
C GLU A 73 -1.38 -25.88 -3.39
N ALA A 74 -1.12 -24.77 -4.10
CA ALA A 74 -1.49 -23.42 -3.71
C ALA A 74 -1.85 -22.61 -4.96
N GLU A 75 -2.70 -21.61 -4.79
CA GLU A 75 -3.17 -20.72 -5.85
C GLU A 75 -2.74 -19.27 -5.59
N ALA A 76 -2.39 -18.93 -4.33
CA ALA A 76 -1.98 -17.60 -3.93
C ALA A 76 -0.71 -17.60 -3.09
N CYS A 77 -0.03 -16.44 -3.06
CA CYS A 77 1.16 -16.18 -2.26
C CYS A 77 1.05 -14.84 -1.54
N PHE A 78 1.36 -14.85 -0.25
CA PHE A 78 1.37 -13.68 0.61
C PHE A 78 2.81 -13.37 1.03
N ILE A 79 3.36 -12.23 0.61
CA ILE A 79 4.77 -11.87 0.82
C ILE A 79 4.86 -10.71 1.81
N PHE A 80 5.48 -10.96 2.98
CA PHE A 80 5.66 -9.99 4.07
C PHE A 80 7.09 -10.04 4.61
N VAL A 81 8.03 -9.59 3.81
CA VAL A 81 9.45 -9.49 4.11
C VAL A 81 9.95 -8.05 3.98
N SER A 82 11.25 -7.80 4.12
CA SER A 82 11.86 -6.51 3.82
C SER A 82 11.84 -6.22 2.32
N SER A 83 11.66 -4.96 1.94
CA SER A 83 11.39 -4.54 0.57
C SER A 83 12.48 -4.89 -0.45
N GLU A 84 13.73 -5.04 -0.01
CA GLU A 84 14.86 -5.49 -0.85
C GLU A 84 14.68 -6.89 -1.46
N PHE A 85 13.82 -7.73 -0.86
CA PHE A 85 13.54 -9.09 -1.33
C PHE A 85 12.26 -9.19 -2.16
N HIS A 86 11.44 -8.13 -2.21
CA HIS A 86 10.12 -8.19 -2.84
C HIS A 86 10.18 -8.58 -4.30
N SER A 87 11.05 -7.93 -5.08
CA SER A 87 11.12 -8.16 -6.53
C SER A 87 11.39 -9.63 -6.88
N ASN A 88 12.39 -10.23 -6.25
CA ASN A 88 12.74 -11.63 -6.51
C ASN A 88 11.65 -12.60 -6.08
N LEU A 89 11.04 -12.37 -4.90
CA LEU A 89 9.98 -13.24 -4.39
C LEU A 89 8.67 -13.10 -5.19
N ILE A 90 8.35 -11.89 -5.67
CA ILE A 90 7.20 -11.68 -6.57
C ILE A 90 7.41 -12.44 -7.87
N ILE A 91 8.59 -12.34 -8.48
CA ILE A 91 8.93 -13.05 -9.72
C ILE A 91 8.84 -14.55 -9.49
N GLU A 92 9.46 -15.08 -8.42
CA GLU A 92 9.38 -16.50 -8.07
C GLU A 92 7.93 -16.95 -7.87
N SER A 93 7.11 -16.15 -7.20
CA SER A 93 5.69 -16.46 -6.98
C SER A 93 4.92 -16.56 -8.30
N LEU A 94 5.08 -15.58 -9.20
CA LEU A 94 4.43 -15.55 -10.50
C LEU A 94 4.88 -16.72 -11.39
N GLU A 95 6.17 -17.06 -11.40
CA GLU A 95 6.72 -18.19 -12.13
C GLU A 95 6.22 -19.55 -11.60
N ASN A 96 5.79 -19.61 -10.34
CA ASN A 96 5.13 -20.76 -9.74
C ASN A 96 3.59 -20.74 -9.89
N ASN A 97 3.04 -19.91 -10.76
CA ASN A 97 1.62 -19.79 -11.05
C ASN A 97 0.78 -19.41 -9.81
N LEU A 98 1.22 -18.42 -9.03
CA LEU A 98 0.53 -17.95 -7.84
C LEU A 98 0.03 -16.52 -8.01
N HIS A 99 -1.24 -16.27 -7.70
CA HIS A 99 -1.73 -14.92 -7.45
C HIS A 99 -0.98 -14.32 -6.27
N THR A 100 -0.43 -13.13 -6.40
CA THR A 100 0.52 -12.60 -5.43
C THR A 100 0.03 -11.32 -4.79
N ILE A 101 0.02 -11.26 -3.45
CA ILE A 101 -0.06 -10.03 -2.70
C ILE A 101 1.26 -9.83 -1.94
N CYS A 102 1.89 -8.68 -2.14
CA CYS A 102 3.14 -8.32 -1.49
C CYS A 102 2.97 -7.01 -0.72
N VAL A 103 3.47 -6.95 0.52
CA VAL A 103 3.45 -5.69 1.26
C VAL A 103 4.17 -4.58 0.48
N LYS A 104 3.80 -3.33 0.73
CA LYS A 104 4.38 -2.15 0.06
C LYS A 104 5.90 -2.01 0.36
N ALA A 105 6.65 -1.46 -0.54
CA ALA A 105 6.39 -1.27 -1.97
C ALA A 105 6.83 -2.52 -2.74
N ILE A 106 6.11 -2.87 -3.80
CA ILE A 106 6.41 -4.09 -4.57
C ILE A 106 7.78 -4.07 -5.26
N ALA A 107 8.34 -2.88 -5.49
CA ALA A 107 9.68 -2.69 -6.04
C ALA A 107 10.36 -1.49 -5.39
N CYS A 108 11.68 -1.53 -5.25
CA CYS A 108 12.48 -0.44 -4.70
C CYS A 108 12.82 0.64 -5.73
N ASN A 109 12.77 0.31 -7.02
CA ASN A 109 13.13 1.19 -8.12
C ASN A 109 12.52 0.70 -9.45
N LEU A 110 12.64 1.55 -10.47
CA LEU A 110 12.08 1.30 -11.80
C LEU A 110 12.65 0.04 -12.47
N THR A 111 13.93 -0.28 -12.24
CA THR A 111 14.57 -1.48 -12.82
C THR A 111 13.94 -2.75 -12.27
N GLU A 112 13.72 -2.82 -10.96
CA GLU A 112 13.02 -3.95 -10.33
C GLU A 112 11.57 -4.05 -10.78
N PHE A 113 10.88 -2.90 -10.84
CA PHE A 113 9.50 -2.84 -11.30
C PHE A 113 9.35 -3.40 -12.72
N LYS A 114 10.23 -3.01 -13.66
CA LYS A 114 10.23 -3.55 -15.02
C LYS A 114 10.39 -5.07 -15.03
N LYS A 115 11.32 -5.63 -14.25
CA LYS A 115 11.50 -7.09 -14.15
C LYS A 115 10.22 -7.79 -13.63
N ILE A 116 9.56 -7.19 -12.65
CA ILE A 116 8.27 -7.71 -12.14
C ILE A 116 7.22 -7.69 -13.24
N ILE A 117 7.08 -6.58 -13.97
CA ILE A 117 6.12 -6.45 -15.06
C ILE A 117 6.42 -7.42 -16.19
N ASP A 118 7.69 -7.62 -16.55
CA ASP A 118 8.08 -8.62 -17.56
C ASP A 118 7.67 -10.04 -17.14
N SER A 119 7.84 -10.41 -15.88
CA SER A 119 7.37 -11.69 -15.35
C SER A 119 5.84 -11.76 -15.32
N LYS A 120 5.18 -10.67 -14.91
CA LYS A 120 3.73 -10.57 -14.89
C LYS A 120 3.11 -10.70 -16.28
N ASN A 121 3.72 -10.13 -17.31
CA ASN A 121 3.27 -10.20 -18.69
C ASN A 121 3.36 -11.62 -19.29
N LYS A 122 4.26 -12.44 -18.79
CA LYS A 122 4.30 -13.88 -19.12
C LYS A 122 3.18 -14.65 -18.42
N ASN A 123 2.67 -14.15 -17.32
CA ASN A 123 1.68 -14.77 -16.44
C ASN A 123 0.41 -13.91 -16.31
N LYS A 124 -0.17 -13.52 -17.44
CA LYS A 124 -1.27 -12.52 -17.52
C LYS A 124 -2.50 -12.85 -16.68
N ASN A 125 -2.79 -14.13 -16.45
CA ASN A 125 -3.97 -14.57 -15.68
C ASN A 125 -3.80 -14.42 -14.16
N LEU A 126 -2.59 -14.24 -13.68
CA LEU A 126 -2.31 -14.07 -12.26
C LEU A 126 -2.52 -12.59 -11.85
N LEU A 127 -2.90 -12.37 -10.62
CA LEU A 127 -2.97 -11.04 -10.01
C LEU A 127 -1.68 -10.73 -9.26
N LEU A 128 -1.24 -9.48 -9.37
CA LEU A 128 -0.18 -8.90 -8.53
C LEU A 128 -0.73 -7.69 -7.78
N VAL A 129 -0.80 -7.78 -6.47
CA VAL A 129 -1.39 -6.76 -5.60
C VAL A 129 -0.37 -6.21 -4.62
N GLN A 130 -0.33 -4.89 -4.46
CA GLN A 130 0.43 -4.23 -3.42
C GLN A 130 -0.40 -4.11 -2.13
N GLY A 131 0.16 -4.56 -1.01
CA GLY A 131 -0.46 -4.46 0.31
C GLY A 131 -0.47 -3.01 0.82
N LEU A 132 -1.60 -2.33 0.66
CA LEU A 132 -1.84 -0.95 1.09
C LEU A 132 -3.08 -0.90 2.00
N ASN A 133 -2.94 -1.41 3.21
CA ASN A 133 -4.05 -1.62 4.14
C ASN A 133 -4.85 -0.35 4.49
N ASN A 134 -4.20 0.81 4.63
CA ASN A 134 -4.89 2.06 5.00
C ASN A 134 -6.00 2.48 4.02
N GLN A 135 -5.95 2.00 2.77
CA GLN A 135 -7.03 2.25 1.81
C GLN A 135 -8.34 1.55 2.19
N TRP A 136 -8.24 0.51 3.01
CA TRP A 136 -9.36 -0.36 3.42
C TRP A 136 -9.92 -0.01 4.80
N SER A 137 -9.42 1.05 5.45
CA SER A 137 -10.02 1.54 6.69
C SER A 137 -11.44 2.06 6.43
N ASP A 138 -12.33 1.90 7.42
CA ASP A 138 -13.70 2.39 7.30
C ASP A 138 -13.76 3.88 6.95
N ALA A 139 -12.85 4.66 7.50
CA ALA A 139 -12.75 6.09 7.22
C ALA A 139 -12.30 6.37 5.78
N SER A 140 -11.35 5.59 5.23
CA SER A 140 -10.92 5.72 3.84
C SER A 140 -12.03 5.35 2.86
N LEU A 141 -12.71 4.22 3.11
CA LEU A 141 -13.83 3.78 2.28
C LEU A 141 -14.98 4.78 2.33
N LYS A 142 -15.31 5.31 3.52
CA LYS A 142 -16.37 6.32 3.67
C LYS A 142 -16.00 7.65 3.02
N MET A 143 -14.75 8.05 3.09
CA MET A 143 -14.26 9.24 2.38
C MET A 143 -14.46 9.08 0.87
N ILE A 144 -14.02 7.96 0.28
CA ILE A 144 -14.17 7.67 -1.15
C ILE A 144 -15.65 7.61 -1.55
N GLU A 145 -16.50 6.93 -0.77
CA GLU A 145 -17.95 6.92 -0.99
C GLU A 145 -18.53 8.34 -1.02
N THR A 146 -18.10 9.20 -0.09
CA THR A 146 -18.58 10.57 0.01
C THR A 146 -18.12 11.44 -1.16
N LEU A 147 -16.86 11.27 -1.60
CA LEU A 147 -16.29 11.94 -2.79
C LEU A 147 -17.05 11.56 -4.08
N ASN A 148 -17.55 10.34 -4.15
CA ASN A 148 -18.35 9.85 -5.28
C ASN A 148 -19.84 10.27 -5.21
N ASN A 149 -20.28 10.88 -4.12
CA ASN A 149 -21.65 11.34 -3.98
C ASN A 149 -21.87 12.69 -4.67
N LYS A 150 -22.45 12.67 -5.88
CA LYS A 150 -22.67 13.86 -6.72
C LYS A 150 -23.60 14.88 -6.09
N GLU A 151 -24.57 14.48 -5.29
CA GLU A 151 -25.51 15.37 -4.62
C GLU A 151 -24.83 16.15 -3.49
N LYS A 152 -24.02 15.48 -2.69
CA LYS A 152 -23.36 16.06 -1.53
C LYS A 152 -22.08 16.81 -1.88
N PHE A 153 -21.28 16.27 -2.79
CA PHE A 153 -19.96 16.78 -3.12
C PHE A 153 -19.89 17.40 -4.52
N GLY A 154 -20.53 16.78 -5.50
CA GLY A 154 -20.44 17.20 -6.91
C GLY A 154 -19.17 16.70 -7.58
N GLU A 155 -18.58 17.54 -8.45
CA GLU A 155 -17.29 17.29 -9.08
C GLU A 155 -16.17 17.84 -8.22
N PHE A 156 -15.08 17.06 -8.06
CA PHE A 156 -13.87 17.53 -7.41
C PHE A 156 -13.25 18.73 -8.15
N LEU A 157 -12.77 19.73 -7.43
CA LEU A 157 -12.11 20.92 -7.98
C LEU A 157 -10.69 21.07 -7.41
N VAL A 158 -10.57 21.19 -6.08
CA VAL A 158 -9.28 21.35 -5.41
C VAL A 158 -9.29 20.65 -4.07
N GLY A 159 -8.13 20.15 -3.65
CA GLY A 159 -8.01 19.54 -2.33
C GLY A 159 -6.58 19.46 -1.82
N TYR A 160 -6.46 19.07 -0.57
CA TYR A 160 -5.15 18.81 0.02
C TYR A 160 -5.20 17.70 1.08
N CYS A 161 -4.03 17.11 1.32
CA CYS A 161 -3.78 16.23 2.47
C CYS A 161 -2.51 16.66 3.18
N ILE A 162 -2.58 16.72 4.50
CA ILE A 162 -1.42 16.93 5.37
C ILE A 162 -1.22 15.67 6.21
N CYS A 163 -0.04 15.04 6.09
CA CYS A 163 0.33 13.85 6.86
C CYS A 163 1.59 14.13 7.69
N TRP A 164 1.41 14.36 8.99
CA TRP A 164 2.45 14.85 9.88
C TRP A 164 2.76 13.82 10.96
N GLY A 165 3.78 13.00 10.74
CA GLY A 165 4.13 11.91 11.64
C GLY A 165 5.58 11.93 12.09
N ARG A 166 5.82 11.29 13.23
CA ARG A 166 7.16 10.95 13.70
C ARG A 166 7.32 9.45 13.66
N GLN A 167 8.24 8.97 12.86
CA GLN A 167 8.67 7.58 12.93
C GLN A 167 9.60 7.44 14.14
N ASP A 168 9.32 6.51 15.04
CA ASP A 168 10.21 6.28 16.18
C ASP A 168 11.55 5.71 15.69
N LEU A 169 12.61 6.48 15.93
CA LEU A 169 13.96 6.21 15.45
C LEU A 169 14.67 5.11 16.25
N LYS A 170 14.13 4.77 17.41
CA LYS A 170 14.60 3.64 18.21
C LYS A 170 14.19 2.29 17.62
N SER A 171 13.33 2.28 16.62
CA SER A 171 13.08 1.06 15.85
C SER A 171 14.40 0.68 15.15
N LYS A 172 15.01 -0.41 15.57
CA LYS A 172 16.26 -0.99 15.04
C LYS A 172 16.09 -1.56 13.62
N ILE A 173 15.21 -1.00 12.81
CA ILE A 173 15.10 -1.36 11.41
C ILE A 173 16.17 -0.56 10.69
N PRO A 174 17.26 -1.19 10.23
CA PRO A 174 18.21 -0.51 9.38
C PRO A 174 17.47 -0.13 8.10
N LEU A 175 17.07 1.13 7.99
CA LEU A 175 16.54 1.67 6.76
C LEU A 175 17.74 1.86 5.84
N VAL A 176 17.93 0.96 4.92
CA VAL A 176 19.02 1.02 3.95
C VAL A 176 18.59 1.95 2.81
N ASP A 177 19.49 2.83 2.37
CA ASP A 177 19.22 3.79 1.29
C ASP A 177 18.76 3.16 -0.03
N SER A 178 19.08 1.89 -0.22
CA SER A 178 18.72 1.12 -1.40
C SER A 178 17.32 0.52 -1.36
N THR A 179 16.59 0.62 -0.23
CA THR A 179 15.26 0.03 -0.08
C THR A 179 14.17 1.08 -0.26
N SER A 180 12.98 0.64 -0.67
CA SER A 180 11.80 1.52 -0.76
C SER A 180 11.42 2.17 0.58
N ASP A 181 11.85 1.61 1.70
CA ASP A 181 11.61 2.17 3.03
C ASP A 181 12.39 3.47 3.29
N GLY A 182 13.50 3.70 2.58
CA GLY A 182 14.25 4.96 2.56
C GLY A 182 13.53 6.07 1.80
N ILE A 183 12.67 5.73 0.85
CA ILE A 183 11.97 6.66 -0.05
C ILE A 183 10.61 7.04 0.55
N PHE A 184 10.41 8.34 0.85
CA PHE A 184 9.21 8.82 1.54
C PHE A 184 7.91 8.40 0.86
N TYR A 185 7.76 8.62 -0.45
CA TYR A 185 6.52 8.30 -1.15
C TYR A 185 6.22 6.80 -1.17
N HIS A 186 7.21 5.94 -1.36
CA HIS A 186 7.00 4.49 -1.34
C HIS A 186 6.71 3.93 0.06
N SER A 187 7.26 4.56 1.10
CA SER A 187 7.11 4.06 2.47
C SER A 187 5.88 4.62 3.20
N MET A 188 5.57 5.90 2.97
CA MET A 188 4.56 6.66 3.70
C MET A 188 3.49 7.25 2.78
N GLY A 189 3.90 8.01 1.76
CA GLY A 189 2.99 8.72 0.87
C GLY A 189 2.03 7.79 0.14
N CYS A 190 2.43 6.56 -0.14
CA CYS A 190 1.59 5.55 -0.80
C CYS A 190 0.28 5.27 -0.06
N HIS A 191 0.26 5.38 1.27
CA HIS A 191 -0.93 5.16 2.07
C HIS A 191 -2.01 6.24 1.85
N GLN A 192 -1.60 7.49 1.67
CA GLN A 192 -2.52 8.59 1.41
C GLN A 192 -2.79 8.74 -0.09
N LEU A 193 -1.74 8.85 -0.88
CA LEU A 193 -1.88 9.11 -2.32
C LEU A 193 -2.54 7.95 -3.07
N GLY A 194 -2.40 6.71 -2.59
CA GLY A 194 -3.15 5.57 -3.11
C GLY A 194 -4.66 5.69 -2.95
N GLN A 195 -5.15 6.40 -1.91
CA GLN A 195 -6.57 6.68 -1.74
C GLN A 195 -7.09 7.66 -2.82
N LEU A 196 -6.25 8.60 -3.28
CA LEU A 196 -6.59 9.49 -4.39
C LEU A 196 -6.66 8.73 -5.71
N VAL A 197 -5.73 7.79 -5.94
CA VAL A 197 -5.78 6.91 -7.13
C VAL A 197 -7.07 6.10 -7.13
N ASN A 198 -7.50 5.61 -5.96
CA ASN A 198 -8.77 4.88 -5.84
C ASN A 198 -10.00 5.78 -6.08
N ALA A 199 -9.95 7.05 -5.62
CA ALA A 199 -11.08 7.98 -5.75
C ALA A 199 -11.16 8.62 -7.15
N PHE A 200 -10.04 9.02 -7.74
CA PHE A 200 -9.98 9.87 -8.92
C PHE A 200 -9.16 9.29 -10.08
N GLY A 201 -8.52 8.13 -9.89
CA GLY A 201 -7.56 7.60 -10.86
C GLY A 201 -6.22 8.34 -10.81
N LEU A 202 -5.40 8.13 -11.84
CA LEU A 202 -4.12 8.81 -11.98
C LEU A 202 -4.29 10.27 -12.39
N PRO A 203 -3.48 11.20 -11.84
CA PRO A 203 -3.42 12.57 -12.34
C PRO A 203 -2.81 12.61 -13.76
N LEU A 204 -2.99 13.71 -14.47
CA LEU A 204 -2.34 13.96 -15.77
C LEU A 204 -0.84 14.16 -15.58
N SER A 205 -0.48 14.90 -14.53
CA SER A 205 0.92 15.23 -14.24
C SER A 205 1.16 15.44 -12.75
N VAL A 206 2.45 15.36 -12.37
CA VAL A 206 2.90 15.59 -11.01
C VAL A 206 4.13 16.47 -10.96
N THR A 207 4.22 17.28 -9.91
CA THR A 207 5.43 18.01 -9.50
C THR A 207 5.69 17.76 -8.04
N SER A 208 6.94 17.49 -7.65
CA SER A 208 7.28 17.07 -6.30
C SER A 208 8.63 17.60 -5.84
N LYS A 209 8.76 17.77 -4.52
CA LYS A 209 10.03 17.98 -3.81
C LYS A 209 10.08 17.11 -2.57
N THR A 210 11.21 16.44 -2.39
CA THR A 210 11.51 15.58 -1.23
C THR A 210 12.85 16.01 -0.64
N PRO A 211 12.88 16.73 0.48
CA PRO A 211 14.12 17.11 1.12
C PRO A 211 14.84 15.86 1.62
N VAL A 212 16.15 15.82 1.36
CA VAL A 212 17.06 14.83 1.97
C VAL A 212 17.47 15.39 3.32
N GLN A 213 17.32 14.58 4.36
CA GLN A 213 17.70 14.97 5.71
C GLN A 213 18.87 14.12 6.19
N ASN A 214 19.97 14.77 6.57
CA ASN A 214 21.08 14.17 7.30
C ASN A 214 20.76 14.17 8.79
N ASP A 215 20.63 13.00 9.41
CA ASP A 215 19.93 12.88 10.67
C ASP A 215 20.72 12.22 11.79
N GLU A 216 21.97 12.62 12.01
CA GLU A 216 22.63 12.34 13.28
C GLU A 216 21.87 13.00 14.46
N GLU A 217 21.32 14.21 14.26
CA GLU A 217 20.60 14.97 15.29
C GLU A 217 19.22 14.40 15.65
N ILE A 218 18.52 13.81 14.71
CA ILE A 218 17.20 13.19 14.96
C ILE A 218 17.27 11.65 15.01
N GLY A 219 18.49 11.10 15.05
CA GLY A 219 18.73 9.67 15.29
C GLY A 219 18.48 8.77 14.10
N TYR A 220 18.38 9.31 12.87
CA TYR A 220 18.48 8.52 11.65
C TYR A 220 19.94 8.21 11.36
N LEU A 221 20.35 7.01 11.71
CA LEU A 221 21.65 6.48 11.28
C LEU A 221 21.54 6.15 9.79
N ASN A 222 22.26 6.91 9.00
CA ASN A 222 22.50 6.81 7.56
C ASN A 222 21.69 7.76 6.67
N VAL A 223 22.45 8.50 6.04
CA VAL A 223 22.43 9.56 5.08
C VAL A 223 21.63 9.19 3.84
N ASN A 224 20.88 10.09 3.28
CA ASN A 224 20.11 10.02 2.02
C ASN A 224 18.66 9.54 2.12
N ARG A 225 18.00 9.73 3.25
CA ARG A 225 16.56 9.49 3.34
C ARG A 225 15.76 10.72 3.04
N THR A 226 14.67 10.53 2.33
CA THR A 226 13.69 11.60 2.21
C THR A 226 12.82 11.60 3.47
N ALA A 227 12.96 12.66 4.27
CA ALA A 227 12.25 12.83 5.55
C ALA A 227 10.77 13.14 5.36
N GLY A 228 10.43 13.66 4.19
CA GLY A 228 9.08 14.07 3.83
C GLY A 228 8.98 14.39 2.36
N GLY A 229 7.86 14.95 1.95
CA GLY A 229 7.65 15.39 0.59
C GLY A 229 6.46 16.32 0.47
N SER A 230 6.51 17.17 -0.52
CA SER A 230 5.40 18.00 -0.98
C SER A 230 5.21 17.76 -2.47
N CYS A 231 3.96 17.62 -2.89
CA CYS A 231 3.66 17.47 -4.32
C CYS A 231 2.34 18.16 -4.70
N LEU A 232 2.29 18.50 -5.99
CA LEU A 232 1.08 18.92 -6.68
C LEU A 232 0.71 17.84 -7.71
N LEU A 233 -0.55 17.40 -7.67
CA LEU A 233 -1.16 16.50 -8.62
C LEU A 233 -2.14 17.30 -9.47
N GLU A 234 -1.99 17.26 -10.78
CA GLU A 234 -2.85 17.97 -11.73
C GLU A 234 -3.76 16.98 -12.44
N TYR A 235 -5.06 17.20 -12.35
CA TYR A 235 -6.11 16.40 -12.99
C TYR A 235 -6.72 17.13 -14.20
N PRO A 236 -7.55 16.47 -15.01
CA PRO A 236 -8.28 17.15 -16.08
C PRO A 236 -9.06 18.39 -15.59
N ASP A 237 -9.34 19.32 -16.49
CA ASP A 237 -10.10 20.55 -16.22
C ASP A 237 -9.47 21.47 -15.17
N ASN A 238 -8.13 21.49 -15.09
CA ASN A 238 -7.34 22.29 -14.13
C ASN A 238 -7.65 21.96 -12.65
N LYS A 239 -8.18 20.78 -12.36
CA LYS A 239 -8.37 20.31 -10.99
C LYS A 239 -7.03 19.97 -10.37
N VAL A 240 -6.84 20.29 -9.10
CA VAL A 240 -5.55 20.13 -8.43
C VAL A 240 -5.68 19.54 -7.04
N PHE A 241 -4.68 18.73 -6.67
CA PHE A 241 -4.54 18.23 -5.30
C PHE A 241 -3.12 18.45 -4.79
N SER A 242 -2.99 19.00 -3.58
CA SER A 242 -1.71 19.20 -2.90
C SER A 242 -1.52 18.20 -1.78
N TYR A 243 -0.34 17.63 -1.68
CA TYR A 243 0.03 16.77 -0.57
C TYR A 243 1.30 17.28 0.11
N ILE A 244 1.27 17.30 1.45
CA ILE A 244 2.44 17.61 2.26
C ILE A 244 2.54 16.55 3.35
N GLY A 245 3.66 15.86 3.42
CA GLY A 245 3.87 14.83 4.43
C GLY A 245 5.28 14.83 4.98
N THR A 246 5.41 14.39 6.24
CA THR A 246 6.71 14.13 6.85
C THR A 246 6.61 12.98 7.85
N ARG A 247 7.70 12.22 7.96
CA ARG A 247 7.88 11.18 8.98
C ARG A 247 8.89 11.60 10.06
N ALA A 248 9.44 12.80 9.94
CA ALA A 248 10.48 13.35 10.82
C ALA A 248 9.99 14.53 11.68
N ALA A 249 8.69 14.64 11.91
CA ALA A 249 8.12 15.72 12.71
C ALA A 249 8.56 15.63 14.18
N HIS A 250 8.95 16.76 14.77
CA HIS A 250 9.23 16.83 16.21
C HIS A 250 7.96 16.69 17.06
N SER A 251 6.85 17.18 16.54
CA SER A 251 5.52 17.11 17.17
C SER A 251 4.45 16.93 16.11
N ASN A 252 3.25 16.55 16.54
CA ASN A 252 2.08 16.52 15.68
C ASN A 252 1.05 17.57 16.12
N PRO A 253 1.09 18.79 15.58
CA PRO A 253 0.17 19.88 15.94
C PRO A 253 -1.28 19.61 15.48
N PHE A 254 -1.48 18.66 14.57
CA PHE A 254 -2.79 18.24 14.09
C PHE A 254 -3.38 17.07 14.90
N GLY A 255 -2.73 16.67 16.00
CA GLY A 255 -3.13 15.53 16.82
C GLY A 255 -2.92 14.19 16.11
N PHE A 256 -3.55 13.15 16.65
CA PHE A 256 -3.43 11.80 16.08
C PHE A 256 -4.03 11.69 14.68
N ALA A 257 -4.98 12.53 14.34
CA ALA A 257 -5.69 12.49 13.07
C ALA A 257 -4.79 12.66 11.84
N ALA A 258 -3.72 13.45 11.96
CA ALA A 258 -2.83 13.72 10.82
C ALA A 258 -1.59 12.81 10.76
N ARG A 259 -1.39 11.93 11.76
CA ARG A 259 -0.14 11.17 11.88
C ARG A 259 0.04 10.18 10.72
N TRP A 260 -0.97 9.35 10.47
CA TRP A 260 -0.93 8.30 9.44
C TRP A 260 -2.12 8.34 8.50
N SER A 261 -3.29 8.71 9.04
CA SER A 261 -4.53 8.84 8.27
C SER A 261 -4.57 10.13 7.46
N GLY A 262 -3.79 11.13 7.87
CA GLY A 262 -3.77 12.46 7.29
C GLY A 262 -4.97 13.34 7.70
N SER A 263 -4.80 14.65 7.52
CA SER A 263 -5.89 15.64 7.52
C SER A 263 -6.17 16.02 6.08
N TRP A 264 -7.42 15.86 5.66
CA TRP A 264 -7.84 16.03 4.27
C TRP A 264 -8.89 17.12 4.16
N MET A 265 -8.82 17.86 3.07
CA MET A 265 -9.84 18.77 2.64
C MET A 265 -10.06 18.64 1.15
N PHE A 266 -11.33 18.56 0.76
CA PHE A 266 -11.73 18.51 -0.64
C PHE A 266 -12.82 19.56 -0.85
N HIS A 267 -12.67 20.35 -1.90
CA HIS A 267 -13.67 21.27 -2.40
C HIS A 267 -14.25 20.70 -3.70
N GLY A 268 -15.56 20.60 -3.75
CA GLY A 268 -16.32 20.15 -4.92
C GLY A 268 -17.35 21.19 -5.36
N THR A 269 -17.99 20.95 -6.49
CA THR A 269 -18.97 21.90 -7.04
C THR A 269 -20.23 22.07 -6.19
N ASN A 270 -20.56 21.10 -5.33
CA ASN A 270 -21.77 21.12 -4.49
C ASN A 270 -21.47 21.19 -3.00
N GLY A 271 -20.25 20.86 -2.57
CA GLY A 271 -19.91 20.85 -1.15
C GLY A 271 -18.46 20.60 -0.88
N ASP A 272 -18.08 20.72 0.38
CA ASP A 272 -16.75 20.48 0.91
C ASP A 272 -16.73 19.24 1.80
N ILE A 273 -15.66 18.48 1.74
CA ILE A 273 -15.42 17.33 2.60
C ILE A 273 -14.15 17.57 3.40
N LYS A 274 -14.27 17.46 4.72
CA LYS A 274 -13.14 17.45 5.65
C LYS A 274 -13.02 16.07 6.28
N ARG A 275 -11.81 15.50 6.28
CA ARG A 275 -11.49 14.30 7.06
C ARG A 275 -10.38 14.59 8.05
N GLU A 276 -10.59 14.22 9.30
CA GLU A 276 -9.61 14.24 10.37
C GLU A 276 -9.64 12.89 11.09
N GLY A 277 -8.67 12.03 10.81
CA GLY A 277 -8.70 10.67 11.30
C GLY A 277 -9.95 9.92 10.83
N GLY A 278 -10.74 9.42 11.78
CA GLY A 278 -12.00 8.73 11.54
C GLY A 278 -13.21 9.64 11.35
N ARG A 279 -13.06 10.96 11.53
CA ARG A 279 -14.15 11.92 11.37
C ARG A 279 -14.23 12.45 9.96
N ILE A 280 -15.39 12.33 9.34
CA ILE A 280 -15.69 12.84 8.00
C ILE A 280 -16.88 13.80 8.11
N SER A 281 -16.63 15.07 7.81
CA SER A 281 -17.63 16.13 7.85
C SER A 281 -17.88 16.68 6.44
N VAL A 282 -19.13 16.89 6.10
CA VAL A 282 -19.56 17.43 4.79
C VAL A 282 -20.25 18.77 5.02
N PHE A 283 -19.88 19.77 4.23
CA PHE A 283 -20.40 21.13 4.32
C PHE A 283 -21.03 21.55 2.99
N GLN A 284 -22.17 22.26 3.08
CA GLN A 284 -22.80 22.93 1.94
C GLN A 284 -23.36 24.26 2.43
N LYS A 285 -23.15 25.33 1.65
CA LYS A 285 -23.68 26.69 1.97
C LYS A 285 -23.40 27.10 3.43
N ASP A 286 -22.15 26.97 3.85
CA ASP A 286 -21.67 27.30 5.21
C ASP A 286 -22.29 26.48 6.36
N LYS A 287 -22.98 25.39 6.04
CA LYS A 287 -23.56 24.49 7.03
C LYS A 287 -22.94 23.10 6.95
N MET A 288 -22.65 22.54 8.11
CA MET A 288 -22.31 21.12 8.20
C MET A 288 -23.60 20.30 8.03
N ILE A 289 -23.67 19.56 6.92
CA ILE A 289 -24.84 18.74 6.57
C ILE A 289 -24.69 17.27 6.96
N SER A 290 -23.47 16.82 7.21
CA SER A 290 -23.17 15.47 7.66
C SER A 290 -21.91 15.47 8.49
N ASP A 291 -21.90 14.68 9.56
CA ASP A 291 -20.75 14.46 10.42
C ASP A 291 -20.74 13.00 10.85
N THR A 292 -19.79 12.25 10.34
CA THR A 292 -19.66 10.81 10.57
C THR A 292 -18.37 10.55 11.32
N TYR A 293 -18.45 9.84 12.44
CA TYR A 293 -17.27 9.37 13.18
C TYR A 293 -17.14 7.87 13.04
N LEU A 294 -16.03 7.43 12.46
CA LEU A 294 -15.67 6.04 12.29
C LEU A 294 -14.42 5.73 13.11
N LYS A 295 -14.30 4.49 13.52
CA LYS A 295 -13.11 4.04 14.22
C LYS A 295 -11.92 4.07 13.24
N ASP A 296 -11.18 5.16 13.27
CA ASP A 296 -9.89 5.26 12.59
C ASP A 296 -8.83 4.80 13.57
N LEU A 297 -8.37 3.60 13.37
CA LEU A 297 -7.38 3.02 14.22
C LEU A 297 -6.04 3.23 13.53
N ASP A 298 -5.21 4.06 14.09
CA ASP A 298 -3.85 4.28 13.63
C ASP A 298 -3.09 2.96 13.47
N LEU A 299 -2.56 2.75 12.26
CA LEU A 299 -1.53 1.79 11.94
C LEU A 299 -1.84 0.29 12.00
N GLY A 300 -1.90 -0.28 10.83
CA GLY A 300 -1.66 -1.71 10.61
C GLY A 300 -2.68 -2.59 11.27
N LEU A 301 -3.91 -2.16 11.22
CA LEU A 301 -4.99 -2.87 11.84
C LEU A 301 -5.29 -4.14 11.09
N ILE A 302 -5.40 -5.14 11.87
CA ILE A 302 -5.80 -6.48 11.46
C ILE A 302 -7.06 -6.42 10.58
N GLU A 303 -7.98 -5.51 10.88
CA GLU A 303 -9.24 -5.40 10.14
C GLU A 303 -9.06 -4.81 8.72
N ASP A 304 -8.20 -3.81 8.56
CA ASP A 304 -7.92 -3.22 7.25
C ASP A 304 -7.20 -4.23 6.34
N ASP A 305 -6.23 -4.97 6.89
CA ASP A 305 -5.59 -6.08 6.18
C ASP A 305 -6.60 -7.18 5.82
N ARG A 306 -7.52 -7.53 6.74
CA ARG A 306 -8.56 -8.53 6.50
C ARG A 306 -9.45 -8.14 5.32
N LYS A 307 -9.90 -6.87 5.26
CA LYS A 307 -10.71 -6.36 4.16
C LYS A 307 -9.95 -6.37 2.83
N GLN A 308 -8.68 -6.01 2.84
CA GLN A 308 -7.85 -6.10 1.64
C GLN A 308 -7.69 -7.55 1.16
N PHE A 309 -7.52 -8.51 2.08
CA PHE A 309 -7.42 -9.94 1.72
C PHE A 309 -8.75 -10.48 1.18
N GLU A 310 -9.88 -10.06 1.75
CA GLU A 310 -11.21 -10.38 1.23
C GLU A 310 -11.39 -9.87 -0.19
N GLU A 311 -10.97 -8.62 -0.46
CA GLU A 311 -11.01 -8.05 -1.81
C GLU A 311 -10.08 -8.77 -2.78
N PHE A 312 -8.89 -9.16 -2.33
CA PHE A 312 -7.97 -9.97 -3.13
C PHE A 312 -8.60 -11.33 -3.49
N TYR A 313 -9.27 -11.98 -2.53
CA TYR A 313 -10.03 -13.20 -2.79
C TYR A 313 -11.13 -12.99 -3.83
N ASN A 314 -11.94 -11.92 -3.68
CA ASN A 314 -13.01 -11.59 -4.60
C ASN A 314 -12.48 -11.34 -6.03
N ASN A 315 -11.38 -10.61 -6.15
CA ASN A 315 -10.73 -10.35 -7.44
C ASN A 315 -10.26 -11.65 -8.11
N ILE A 316 -9.66 -12.59 -7.35
CA ILE A 316 -9.29 -13.92 -7.89
C ILE A 316 -10.53 -14.68 -8.38
N LYS A 317 -11.58 -14.77 -7.55
CA LYS A 317 -12.78 -15.53 -7.87
C LYS A 317 -13.55 -14.97 -9.07
N ASN A 318 -13.67 -13.66 -9.15
CA ASN A 318 -14.42 -12.96 -10.19
C ASN A 318 -13.57 -12.65 -11.43
N LYS A 319 -12.26 -12.97 -11.41
CA LYS A 319 -11.27 -12.61 -12.45
C LYS A 319 -11.24 -11.09 -12.68
N ASP A 320 -11.51 -10.32 -11.62
CA ASP A 320 -11.43 -8.87 -11.62
C ASP A 320 -9.99 -8.42 -11.41
N ARG A 321 -9.57 -7.38 -12.10
CA ARG A 321 -8.22 -6.82 -12.04
C ARG A 321 -8.17 -5.39 -11.47
N SER A 322 -9.27 -4.92 -10.93
CA SER A 322 -9.38 -3.56 -10.38
C SER A 322 -8.36 -3.30 -9.26
N LEU A 323 -8.20 -4.27 -8.35
CA LEU A 323 -7.24 -4.19 -7.25
C LEU A 323 -5.77 -4.21 -7.74
N GLU A 324 -5.48 -4.99 -8.76
CA GLU A 324 -4.14 -4.99 -9.39
C GLU A 324 -3.88 -3.66 -10.08
N LYS A 325 -4.83 -3.16 -10.89
CA LYS A 325 -4.72 -1.86 -11.55
C LYS A 325 -4.44 -0.75 -10.54
N LEU A 326 -5.21 -0.68 -9.46
CA LEU A 326 -5.02 0.26 -8.36
C LEU A 326 -3.62 0.15 -7.74
N SER A 327 -3.14 -1.08 -7.50
CA SER A 327 -1.82 -1.34 -6.93
C SER A 327 -0.69 -0.83 -7.82
N LEU A 328 -0.74 -1.16 -9.11
CA LEU A 328 0.28 -0.76 -10.09
C LEU A 328 0.25 0.75 -10.36
N GLN A 329 -0.94 1.33 -10.50
CA GLN A 329 -1.11 2.78 -10.64
C GLN A 329 -0.57 3.53 -9.42
N THR A 330 -0.81 3.04 -8.21
CA THR A 330 -0.28 3.64 -6.99
C THR A 330 1.24 3.60 -6.98
N TRP A 331 1.85 2.48 -7.33
CA TRP A 331 3.32 2.38 -7.39
C TRP A 331 3.91 3.34 -8.43
N ILE A 332 3.31 3.42 -9.62
CA ILE A 332 3.74 4.32 -10.71
C ILE A 332 3.66 5.78 -10.27
N LEU A 333 2.57 6.17 -9.60
CA LEU A 333 2.44 7.54 -9.08
C LEU A 333 3.56 7.86 -8.08
N MET A 334 3.88 6.93 -7.15
CA MET A 334 4.96 7.15 -6.19
C MET A 334 6.32 7.31 -6.88
N GLU A 335 6.60 6.49 -7.89
CA GLU A 335 7.86 6.59 -8.63
C GLU A 335 7.93 7.86 -9.47
N ALA A 336 6.84 8.28 -10.11
CA ALA A 336 6.78 9.54 -10.84
C ALA A 336 7.07 10.75 -9.93
N LEU A 337 6.57 10.74 -8.69
CA LEU A 337 6.86 11.76 -7.68
C LEU A 337 8.34 11.76 -7.28
N ASN A 338 8.94 10.59 -7.10
CA ASN A 338 10.38 10.48 -6.80
C ASN A 338 11.23 11.01 -7.96
N ILE A 339 10.90 10.64 -9.19
CA ILE A 339 11.59 11.12 -10.39
C ILE A 339 11.43 12.65 -10.52
N SER A 340 10.21 13.16 -10.34
CA SER A 340 9.94 14.61 -10.37
C SER A 340 10.83 15.38 -9.40
N SER A 341 10.96 14.88 -8.17
CA SER A 341 11.81 15.50 -7.15
C SER A 341 13.30 15.42 -7.50
N ARG A 342 13.77 14.26 -7.97
CA ARG A 342 15.18 14.02 -8.27
C ARG A 342 15.67 14.81 -9.50
N GLU A 343 14.81 14.88 -10.53
CA GLU A 343 15.13 15.51 -11.80
C GLU A 343 14.67 16.96 -11.89
N ASP A 344 14.05 17.48 -10.82
CA ASP A 344 13.52 18.84 -10.72
C ASP A 344 12.60 19.22 -11.90
N LYS A 345 11.72 18.32 -12.26
CA LYS A 345 10.81 18.54 -13.40
C LYS A 345 9.41 17.99 -13.16
N LYS A 346 8.44 18.55 -13.87
CA LYS A 346 7.10 18.01 -13.99
C LYS A 346 7.12 16.68 -14.76
N ILE A 347 6.39 15.68 -14.30
CA ILE A 347 6.23 14.38 -14.95
C ILE A 347 4.81 14.26 -15.50
N GLU A 348 4.69 14.09 -16.79
CA GLU A 348 3.44 13.78 -17.49
C GLU A 348 3.16 12.27 -17.38
N LEU A 349 2.14 11.86 -16.60
CA LEU A 349 1.91 10.46 -16.28
C LEU A 349 1.58 9.60 -17.50
N ILE A 350 0.80 10.11 -18.43
CA ILE A 350 0.45 9.37 -19.66
C ILE A 350 1.71 9.01 -20.45
N SER A 351 2.59 9.98 -20.66
CA SER A 351 3.86 9.76 -21.35
C SER A 351 4.78 8.83 -20.58
N PHE A 352 4.82 8.99 -19.26
CA PHE A 352 5.61 8.13 -18.39
C PHE A 352 5.18 6.67 -18.45
N ILE A 353 3.87 6.40 -18.37
CA ILE A 353 3.28 5.05 -18.46
C ILE A 353 3.52 4.43 -19.83
N LYS A 354 3.34 5.19 -20.91
CA LYS A 354 3.63 4.73 -22.29
C LYS A 354 5.11 4.34 -22.45
N ASN A 355 6.03 5.13 -21.91
CA ASN A 355 7.46 4.81 -21.93
C ASN A 355 7.83 3.55 -21.12
N LEU A 356 6.94 3.10 -20.25
CA LEU A 356 7.05 1.82 -19.55
C LEU A 356 6.41 0.65 -20.29
N GLY A 357 5.64 0.89 -21.36
CA GLY A 357 4.86 -0.12 -22.08
C GLY A 357 3.69 -0.65 -21.24
N LEU A 358 3.02 0.24 -20.50
CA LEU A 358 1.95 -0.10 -19.53
C LEU A 358 0.65 0.65 -19.84
N GLU A 359 0.34 0.86 -21.14
CA GLU A 359 -0.83 1.62 -21.58
C GLU A 359 -2.16 1.06 -21.05
N GLU A 360 -2.20 -0.22 -20.72
CA GLU A 360 -3.37 -0.86 -20.10
C GLU A 360 -3.71 -0.33 -18.70
N LEU A 361 -2.82 0.44 -18.10
CA LEU A 361 -3.05 1.08 -16.81
C LEU A 361 -3.65 2.49 -16.90
N LEU A 362 -3.77 3.04 -18.09
CA LEU A 362 -4.36 4.36 -18.34
C LEU A 362 -5.89 4.37 -18.20
#